data_c2ab269a0c441906b6f883f710eae33c
#
_entry.id   c2ab269a0c441906b6f883f710eae33c
#
_cell.length_a   1.000
_cell.length_b   1.000
_cell.length_c   1.000
_cell.angle_alpha   90.00
_cell.angle_beta   90.00
_cell.angle_gamma   90.00
#
_symmetry.space_group_name_H-M   'P 1'
#
loop_
_entity.id
_entity.type
_entity.pdbx_description
1 polymer ?
#
loop_
_entity_poly.entity_id
_entity_poly.type
_entity_poly.pdbx_seq_one_letter_code
_entity_poly.pdbx_strand_id
1 'polypeptide(L)'
;AAIAAAKAGASVAHIHVRDPETGLGSRDVNLFKEVVERIRDSETDVVINLTAGMGGDWVPSEENPSMPGPGTDMIGPEERLAHVKEIHPEICSLDCGTMNFGNGNEIYISPPGYLREMASMIQEWGVKPELEVFELGQIRFAKQMIKEGLINEPPMFQICLGIPWGAEQTVDSMKVMKDELPTNASWASFGIGRMQ
;
A
#
# COMPACT_ATOMS: atom_id res chain seq x y z
N ALA A 1 2.17 17.96 -6.17
CA ALA A 1 3.10 17.39 -5.18
C ALA A 1 4.14 16.49 -5.84
N ALA A 2 3.74 15.38 -6.55
CA ALA A 2 4.66 14.38 -7.13
C ALA A 2 5.75 15.00 -8.05
N ILE A 3 5.35 15.85 -9.01
CA ILE A 3 6.28 16.55 -9.92
C ILE A 3 7.29 17.43 -9.15
N ALA A 4 6.83 18.11 -8.08
CA ALA A 4 7.72 18.92 -7.25
C ALA A 4 8.71 18.06 -6.46
N ALA A 5 8.27 16.92 -5.95
CA ALA A 5 9.14 15.96 -5.28
C ALA A 5 10.18 15.35 -6.25
N ALA A 6 9.76 14.99 -7.46
CA ALA A 6 10.65 14.51 -8.51
C ALA A 6 11.74 15.54 -8.86
N LYS A 7 11.36 16.80 -9.06
CA LYS A 7 12.33 17.91 -9.29
C LYS A 7 13.28 18.14 -8.11
N ALA A 8 12.88 17.76 -6.91
CA ALA A 8 13.74 17.78 -5.72
C ALA A 8 14.59 16.50 -5.53
N GLY A 9 14.50 15.53 -6.44
CA GLY A 9 15.32 14.31 -6.46
C GLY A 9 14.62 13.04 -5.99
N ALA A 10 13.29 13.05 -5.80
CA ALA A 10 12.56 11.81 -5.51
C ALA A 10 12.58 10.86 -6.72
N SER A 11 12.98 9.61 -6.49
CA SER A 11 13.01 8.56 -7.53
C SER A 11 11.68 7.87 -7.73
N VAL A 12 10.84 7.81 -6.69
CA VAL A 12 9.52 7.19 -6.70
C VAL A 12 8.50 8.16 -6.11
N ALA A 13 7.33 8.26 -6.72
CA ALA A 13 6.19 8.98 -6.18
C ALA A 13 5.08 8.00 -5.82
N HIS A 14 4.84 7.80 -4.52
CA HIS A 14 3.70 7.04 -4.01
C HIS A 14 2.47 7.93 -3.96
N ILE A 15 1.37 7.48 -4.56
CA ILE A 15 0.22 8.32 -4.87
C ILE A 15 -1.07 7.75 -4.30
N HIS A 16 -1.71 8.57 -3.47
CA HIS A 16 -3.13 8.48 -3.12
C HIS A 16 -3.86 9.66 -3.78
N VAL A 17 -4.95 9.37 -4.48
CA VAL A 17 -5.79 10.45 -5.00
C VAL A 17 -6.87 10.82 -3.99
N ARG A 18 -7.33 12.06 -4.10
CA ARG A 18 -8.39 12.60 -3.25
C ARG A 18 -9.49 13.17 -4.10
N ASP A 19 -10.72 13.00 -3.64
CA ASP A 19 -11.86 13.69 -4.21
C ASP A 19 -11.66 15.22 -4.10
N PRO A 20 -11.73 15.96 -5.21
CA PRO A 20 -11.43 17.38 -5.22
C PRO A 20 -12.46 18.25 -4.49
N GLU A 21 -13.67 17.76 -4.26
CA GLU A 21 -14.74 18.50 -3.58
C GLU A 21 -14.67 18.30 -2.06
N THR A 22 -14.41 17.06 -1.63
CA THR A 22 -14.43 16.68 -0.21
C THR A 22 -13.04 16.63 0.44
N GLY A 23 -11.98 16.44 -0.37
CA GLY A 23 -10.62 16.22 0.11
C GLY A 23 -10.39 14.85 0.71
N LEU A 24 -11.39 13.98 0.72
CA LEU A 24 -11.28 12.60 1.22
C LEU A 24 -10.52 11.71 0.23
N GLY A 25 -9.93 10.62 0.71
CA GLY A 25 -9.33 9.61 -0.14
C GLY A 25 -10.35 9.07 -1.17
N SER A 26 -9.90 8.79 -2.39
CA SER A 26 -10.76 8.32 -3.47
C SER A 26 -10.14 7.11 -4.18
N ARG A 27 -11.00 6.21 -4.67
CA ARG A 27 -10.62 5.11 -5.56
C ARG A 27 -11.03 5.36 -7.02
N ASP A 28 -11.47 6.58 -7.35
CA ASP A 28 -11.88 6.92 -8.72
C ASP A 28 -10.71 6.74 -9.68
N VAL A 29 -10.86 5.81 -10.61
CA VAL A 29 -9.87 5.48 -11.64
C VAL A 29 -9.52 6.71 -12.50
N ASN A 30 -10.49 7.60 -12.75
CA ASN A 30 -10.25 8.78 -13.56
C ASN A 30 -9.35 9.80 -12.87
N LEU A 31 -9.45 9.93 -11.54
CA LEU A 31 -8.53 10.77 -10.76
C LEU A 31 -7.10 10.21 -10.80
N PHE A 32 -6.95 8.89 -10.69
CA PHE A 32 -5.64 8.26 -10.86
C PHE A 32 -5.07 8.47 -12.26
N LYS A 33 -5.87 8.28 -13.32
CA LYS A 33 -5.48 8.54 -14.71
C LYS A 33 -4.99 9.97 -14.89
N GLU A 34 -5.78 10.95 -14.46
CA GLU A 34 -5.42 12.36 -14.59
C GLU A 34 -4.10 12.68 -13.89
N VAL A 35 -3.88 12.17 -12.68
CA VAL A 35 -2.62 12.39 -11.95
C VAL A 35 -1.44 11.76 -12.67
N VAL A 36 -1.59 10.53 -13.16
CA VAL A 36 -0.54 9.80 -13.90
C VAL A 36 -0.21 10.50 -15.21
N GLU A 37 -1.21 10.90 -15.99
CA GLU A 37 -1.03 11.65 -17.25
C GLU A 37 -0.26 12.94 -16.99
N ARG A 38 -0.66 13.74 -15.99
CA ARG A 38 0.06 14.98 -15.63
C ARG A 38 1.51 14.75 -15.23
N ILE A 39 1.83 13.62 -14.58
CA ILE A 39 3.21 13.28 -14.22
C ILE A 39 3.98 12.85 -15.47
N ARG A 40 3.43 12.00 -16.31
CA ARG A 40 4.05 11.52 -17.55
C ARG A 40 4.29 12.62 -18.59
N ASP A 41 3.38 13.60 -18.64
CA ASP A 41 3.53 14.77 -19.50
C ASP A 41 4.55 15.79 -18.96
N SER A 42 5.01 15.62 -17.72
CA SER A 42 6.09 16.44 -17.17
C SER A 42 7.46 15.95 -17.63
N GLU A 43 8.46 16.81 -17.57
CA GLU A 43 9.84 16.47 -17.91
C GLU A 43 10.57 15.66 -16.79
N THR A 44 9.82 14.89 -15.98
CA THR A 44 10.38 14.07 -14.90
C THR A 44 10.31 12.61 -15.24
N ASP A 45 11.32 11.86 -14.83
CA ASP A 45 11.44 10.40 -14.99
C ASP A 45 11.07 9.63 -13.71
N VAL A 46 10.29 10.26 -12.81
CA VAL A 46 9.89 9.65 -11.53
C VAL A 46 9.06 8.40 -11.76
N VAL A 47 9.42 7.33 -11.07
CA VAL A 47 8.67 6.08 -11.04
C VAL A 47 7.33 6.29 -10.32
N ILE A 48 6.25 5.84 -10.94
CA ILE A 48 4.89 5.99 -10.40
C ILE A 48 4.53 4.75 -9.59
N ASN A 49 4.18 4.98 -8.32
CA ASN A 49 3.68 3.98 -7.41
C ASN A 49 2.25 4.34 -7.01
N LEU A 50 1.26 3.56 -7.42
CA LEU A 50 -0.15 3.79 -7.05
C LEU A 50 -0.53 2.92 -5.86
N THR A 51 -1.18 3.54 -4.87
CA THR A 51 -1.68 2.78 -3.71
C THR A 51 -2.72 1.73 -4.12
N ALA A 52 -2.64 0.52 -3.56
CA ALA A 52 -3.71 -0.48 -3.57
C ALA A 52 -4.23 -0.76 -2.14
N GLY A 53 -3.86 0.08 -1.17
CA GLY A 53 -4.27 -0.05 0.22
C GLY A 53 -5.72 0.34 0.49
N MET A 54 -6.33 1.19 -0.33
CA MET A 54 -7.71 1.64 -0.13
C MET A 54 -8.73 0.52 -0.40
N GLY A 55 -9.81 0.52 0.37
CA GLY A 55 -10.85 -0.52 0.28
C GLY A 55 -10.63 -1.68 1.25
N GLY A 56 -9.86 -1.46 2.31
CA GLY A 56 -9.62 -2.41 3.38
C GLY A 56 -10.16 -1.98 4.74
N ASP A 57 -10.72 -0.78 4.86
CA ASP A 57 -11.15 -0.25 6.15
C ASP A 57 -12.48 -0.86 6.58
N TRP A 58 -12.47 -1.41 7.79
CA TRP A 58 -13.63 -1.96 8.45
C TRP A 58 -13.85 -1.28 9.80
N VAL A 59 -15.02 -0.73 9.96
CA VAL A 59 -15.50 -0.20 11.23
C VAL A 59 -16.73 -1.03 11.65
N PRO A 60 -16.70 -1.79 12.76
CA PRO A 60 -17.86 -2.54 13.20
C PRO A 60 -19.02 -1.59 13.59
N SER A 61 -20.23 -1.96 13.23
CA SER A 61 -21.44 -1.25 13.68
C SER A 61 -21.59 -1.35 15.20
N GLU A 62 -22.01 -0.28 15.84
CA GLU A 62 -22.29 -0.26 17.28
C GLU A 62 -23.45 -1.19 17.68
N GLU A 63 -24.46 -1.33 16.82
CA GLU A 63 -25.63 -2.17 17.07
C GLU A 63 -25.33 -3.65 16.86
N ASN A 64 -24.54 -3.98 15.86
CA ASN A 64 -24.15 -5.35 15.55
C ASN A 64 -22.71 -5.39 14.99
N PRO A 65 -21.72 -5.79 15.81
CA PRO A 65 -20.31 -5.81 15.40
C PRO A 65 -19.98 -6.71 14.21
N SER A 66 -20.89 -7.60 13.82
CA SER A 66 -20.74 -8.43 12.61
C SER A 66 -21.14 -7.69 11.31
N MET A 67 -21.68 -6.50 11.42
CA MET A 67 -22.11 -5.66 10.31
C MET A 67 -21.21 -4.43 10.17
N PRO A 68 -21.05 -3.92 8.94
CA PRO A 68 -20.27 -2.70 8.71
C PRO A 68 -20.98 -1.49 9.35
N GLY A 69 -20.19 -0.65 10.00
CA GLY A 69 -20.60 0.67 10.49
C GLY A 69 -20.10 1.80 9.59
N PRO A 70 -20.45 3.05 9.95
CA PRO A 70 -19.98 4.24 9.23
C PRO A 70 -18.46 4.30 9.18
N GLY A 71 -17.89 4.60 7.99
CA GLY A 71 -16.45 4.64 7.76
C GLY A 71 -15.89 3.36 7.12
N THR A 72 -16.65 2.27 7.06
CA THR A 72 -16.26 1.06 6.34
C THR A 72 -16.24 1.32 4.84
N ASP A 73 -15.11 0.99 4.19
CA ASP A 73 -14.96 1.05 2.74
C ASP A 73 -14.55 -0.30 2.11
N MET A 74 -14.60 -1.37 2.89
CA MET A 74 -14.10 -2.69 2.51
C MET A 74 -14.74 -3.24 1.24
N ILE A 75 -13.90 -3.63 0.28
CA ILE A 75 -14.28 -4.19 -1.03
C ILE A 75 -13.35 -5.36 -1.40
N GLY A 76 -13.70 -6.05 -2.50
CA GLY A 76 -12.93 -7.19 -3.01
C GLY A 76 -11.65 -6.80 -3.77
N PRO A 77 -10.78 -7.80 -4.04
CA PRO A 77 -9.50 -7.63 -4.71
C PRO A 77 -9.57 -6.92 -6.07
N GLU A 78 -10.48 -7.34 -6.94
CA GLU A 78 -10.63 -6.76 -8.28
C GLU A 78 -10.95 -5.26 -8.24
N GLU A 79 -11.83 -4.86 -7.33
CA GLU A 79 -12.27 -3.48 -7.19
C GLU A 79 -11.17 -2.61 -6.54
N ARG A 80 -10.40 -3.18 -5.59
CA ARG A 80 -9.22 -2.53 -5.01
C ARG A 80 -8.15 -2.24 -6.04
N LEU A 81 -8.01 -3.06 -7.06
CA LEU A 81 -7.00 -2.95 -8.11
C LEU A 81 -7.51 -2.37 -9.44
N ALA A 82 -8.75 -1.89 -9.51
CA ALA A 82 -9.34 -1.41 -10.77
C ALA A 82 -8.49 -0.35 -11.48
N HIS A 83 -7.93 0.61 -10.74
CA HIS A 83 -7.04 1.65 -11.29
C HIS A 83 -5.67 1.10 -11.71
N VAL A 84 -5.13 0.10 -11.00
CA VAL A 84 -3.86 -0.55 -11.35
C VAL A 84 -4.02 -1.32 -12.67
N LYS A 85 -5.12 -2.06 -12.82
CA LYS A 85 -5.48 -2.78 -14.05
C LYS A 85 -5.60 -1.87 -15.26
N GLU A 86 -6.16 -0.70 -15.09
CA GLU A 86 -6.44 0.24 -16.18
C GLU A 86 -5.20 1.07 -16.57
N ILE A 87 -4.35 1.41 -15.60
CA ILE A 87 -3.26 2.35 -15.79
C ILE A 87 -1.91 1.66 -16.03
N HIS A 88 -1.72 0.47 -15.47
CA HIS A 88 -0.44 -0.27 -15.50
C HIS A 88 0.74 0.62 -15.05
N PRO A 89 0.75 1.10 -13.79
CA PRO A 89 1.87 1.85 -13.26
C PRO A 89 3.11 0.96 -13.14
N GLU A 90 4.29 1.55 -12.96
CA GLU A 90 5.52 0.81 -12.73
C GLU A 90 5.45 0.01 -11.42
N ILE A 91 4.87 0.61 -10.38
CA ILE A 91 4.72 0.02 -9.04
C ILE A 91 3.28 0.22 -8.54
N CYS A 92 2.79 -0.72 -7.76
CA CYS A 92 1.64 -0.48 -6.88
C CYS A 92 1.93 -1.03 -5.48
N SER A 93 1.44 -0.36 -4.43
CA SER A 93 1.60 -0.86 -3.08
C SER A 93 0.63 -2.00 -2.76
N LEU A 94 1.04 -2.89 -1.86
CA LEU A 94 0.26 -4.02 -1.38
C LEU A 94 0.48 -4.17 0.12
N ASP A 95 -0.50 -3.76 0.93
CA ASP A 95 -0.44 -3.84 2.39
C ASP A 95 -0.55 -5.29 2.86
N CYS A 96 0.53 -5.84 3.38
CA CYS A 96 0.73 -7.28 3.56
C CYS A 96 0.06 -7.88 4.79
N GLY A 97 -1.06 -7.33 5.26
CA GLY A 97 -1.86 -7.98 6.31
C GLY A 97 -2.88 -7.07 7.00
N THR A 98 -3.75 -7.74 7.73
CA THR A 98 -4.76 -7.09 8.58
C THR A 98 -4.08 -6.50 9.81
N MET A 99 -4.52 -5.30 10.22
CA MET A 99 -3.98 -4.61 11.39
C MET A 99 -5.01 -3.66 12.01
N ASN A 100 -4.84 -3.34 13.29
CA ASN A 100 -5.55 -2.22 13.89
C ASN A 100 -5.08 -0.92 13.21
N PHE A 101 -6.02 -0.01 12.96
CA PHE A 101 -5.74 1.25 12.25
C PHE A 101 -6.27 2.44 13.06
N GLY A 102 -5.43 2.97 13.93
CA GLY A 102 -5.80 4.08 14.80
C GLY A 102 -6.19 3.67 16.22
N ASN A 103 -6.78 4.63 16.97
CA ASN A 103 -7.16 4.46 18.38
C ASN A 103 -8.65 4.11 18.59
N GLY A 104 -9.41 4.00 17.51
CA GLY A 104 -10.83 3.66 17.52
C GLY A 104 -11.09 2.18 17.23
N ASN A 105 -12.23 1.92 16.62
CA ASN A 105 -12.68 0.58 16.24
C ASN A 105 -12.31 0.22 14.78
N GLU A 106 -11.59 1.09 14.11
CA GLU A 106 -11.17 0.90 12.72
C GLU A 106 -10.11 -0.19 12.59
N ILE A 107 -10.32 -1.09 11.65
CA ILE A 107 -9.43 -2.20 11.33
C ILE A 107 -9.16 -2.16 9.84
N TYR A 108 -7.88 -2.18 9.46
CA TYR A 108 -7.52 -2.45 8.08
C TYR A 108 -7.51 -3.95 7.83
N ILE A 109 -8.32 -4.43 6.89
CA ILE A 109 -8.50 -5.85 6.59
C ILE A 109 -7.89 -6.20 5.23
N SER A 110 -6.87 -7.04 5.27
CA SER A 110 -6.26 -7.69 4.10
C SER A 110 -6.09 -9.18 4.36
N PRO A 111 -7.12 -10.00 4.12
CA PRO A 111 -7.04 -11.44 4.34
C PRO A 111 -5.99 -12.08 3.43
N PRO A 112 -5.31 -13.15 3.89
CA PRO A 112 -4.31 -13.86 3.08
C PRO A 112 -4.80 -14.35 1.71
N GLY A 113 -6.08 -14.69 1.59
CA GLY A 113 -6.69 -15.04 0.31
C GLY A 113 -6.73 -13.86 -0.66
N TYR A 114 -7.18 -12.69 -0.18
CA TYR A 114 -7.22 -11.46 -0.98
C TYR A 114 -5.83 -11.02 -1.43
N LEU A 115 -4.85 -11.09 -0.53
CA LEU A 115 -3.46 -10.73 -0.85
C LEU A 115 -2.85 -11.62 -1.93
N ARG A 116 -3.13 -12.93 -1.90
CA ARG A 116 -2.69 -13.85 -2.96
C ARG A 116 -3.34 -13.55 -4.30
N GLU A 117 -4.64 -13.28 -4.29
CA GLU A 117 -5.39 -12.91 -5.49
C GLU A 117 -4.88 -11.59 -6.08
N MET A 118 -4.73 -10.57 -5.26
CA MET A 118 -4.17 -9.28 -5.67
C MET A 118 -2.75 -9.43 -6.22
N ALA A 119 -1.87 -10.16 -5.52
CA ALA A 119 -0.50 -10.41 -5.97
C ALA A 119 -0.46 -11.12 -7.33
N SER A 120 -1.34 -12.12 -7.55
CA SER A 120 -1.46 -12.83 -8.83
C SER A 120 -1.88 -11.90 -9.96
N MET A 121 -2.89 -11.04 -9.73
CA MET A 121 -3.34 -10.06 -10.73
C MET A 121 -2.26 -9.03 -11.06
N ILE A 122 -1.60 -8.49 -10.05
CA ILE A 122 -0.50 -7.53 -10.21
C ILE A 122 0.63 -8.15 -11.04
N GLN A 123 0.99 -9.40 -10.76
CA GLN A 123 2.01 -10.15 -11.52
C GLN A 123 1.58 -10.36 -12.98
N GLU A 124 0.31 -10.74 -13.22
CA GLU A 124 -0.24 -10.93 -14.57
C GLU A 124 -0.16 -9.65 -15.41
N TRP A 125 -0.39 -8.50 -14.79
CA TRP A 125 -0.33 -7.20 -15.49
C TRP A 125 1.09 -6.65 -15.62
N GLY A 126 2.10 -7.35 -15.12
CA GLY A 126 3.50 -6.94 -15.20
C GLY A 126 3.85 -5.73 -14.33
N VAL A 127 3.02 -5.39 -13.36
CA VAL A 127 3.26 -4.32 -12.39
C VAL A 127 4.11 -4.84 -11.24
N LYS A 128 5.01 -4.01 -10.70
CA LYS A 128 5.83 -4.38 -9.54
C LYS A 128 5.08 -4.12 -8.24
N PRO A 129 4.80 -5.14 -7.40
CA PRO A 129 4.24 -4.88 -6.09
C PRO A 129 5.31 -4.33 -5.13
N GLU A 130 5.00 -3.23 -4.45
CA GLU A 130 5.70 -2.77 -3.26
C GLU A 130 4.99 -3.38 -2.04
N LEU A 131 5.69 -4.28 -1.35
CA LEU A 131 5.15 -4.99 -0.19
C LEU A 131 5.25 -4.11 1.04
N GLU A 132 4.15 -3.45 1.41
CA GLU A 132 4.08 -2.65 2.62
C GLU A 132 3.89 -3.53 3.84
N VAL A 133 4.81 -3.40 4.82
CA VAL A 133 4.83 -4.21 6.02
C VAL A 133 4.91 -3.33 7.26
N PHE A 134 3.98 -3.53 8.17
CA PHE A 134 3.78 -2.70 9.37
C PHE A 134 4.20 -3.42 10.65
N GLU A 135 4.50 -4.73 10.53
CA GLU A 135 4.97 -5.57 11.63
C GLU A 135 5.61 -6.87 11.11
N LEU A 136 6.26 -7.65 12.00
CA LEU A 136 7.02 -8.85 11.63
C LEU A 136 6.17 -9.98 11.03
N GLY A 137 4.93 -10.14 11.46
CA GLY A 137 4.02 -11.17 10.93
C GLY A 137 3.70 -10.95 9.46
N GLN A 138 3.60 -9.69 9.04
CA GLN A 138 3.35 -9.31 7.65
C GLN A 138 4.58 -9.60 6.77
N ILE A 139 5.80 -9.37 7.26
CA ILE A 139 7.04 -9.79 6.56
C ILE A 139 7.04 -11.29 6.35
N ARG A 140 6.68 -12.06 7.39
CA ARG A 140 6.59 -13.52 7.29
C ARG A 140 5.61 -13.95 6.20
N PHE A 141 4.45 -13.29 6.12
CA PHE A 141 3.45 -13.60 5.09
C PHE A 141 3.91 -13.16 3.69
N ALA A 142 4.52 -11.99 3.54
CA ALA A 142 5.13 -11.56 2.29
C ALA A 142 6.19 -12.55 1.79
N LYS A 143 7.06 -13.03 2.68
CA LYS A 143 8.03 -14.11 2.36
C LYS A 143 7.35 -15.41 1.91
N GLN A 144 6.17 -15.72 2.46
CA GLN A 144 5.38 -16.87 2.02
C GLN A 144 4.83 -16.66 0.60
N MET A 145 4.31 -15.49 0.26
CA MET A 145 3.86 -15.18 -1.10
C MET A 145 5.00 -15.23 -2.13
N ILE A 146 6.20 -14.76 -1.76
CA ILE A 146 7.42 -14.90 -2.59
C ILE A 146 7.70 -16.39 -2.85
N LYS A 147 7.68 -17.22 -1.82
CA LYS A 147 7.91 -18.67 -1.93
C LYS A 147 6.85 -19.37 -2.78
N GLU A 148 5.63 -18.89 -2.78
CA GLU A 148 4.53 -19.37 -3.62
C GLU A 148 4.66 -18.92 -5.09
N GLY A 149 5.64 -18.08 -5.42
CA GLY A 149 5.87 -17.57 -6.78
C GLY A 149 4.92 -16.45 -7.20
N LEU A 150 4.22 -15.84 -6.24
CA LEU A 150 3.26 -14.76 -6.50
C LEU A 150 3.92 -13.37 -6.60
N ILE A 151 5.16 -13.25 -6.18
CA ILE A 151 5.93 -11.99 -6.19
C ILE A 151 7.17 -12.17 -7.04
N ASN A 152 7.30 -11.36 -8.10
CA ASN A 152 8.47 -11.37 -8.97
C ASN A 152 9.73 -10.89 -8.24
N GLU A 153 10.81 -11.63 -8.40
CA GLU A 153 12.13 -11.33 -7.86
C GLU A 153 12.86 -10.20 -8.65
N PRO A 154 13.70 -9.39 -8.03
CA PRO A 154 13.88 -9.27 -6.57
C PRO A 154 12.65 -8.61 -5.93
N PRO A 155 12.24 -9.01 -4.71
CA PRO A 155 11.07 -8.39 -4.08
C PRO A 155 11.37 -6.95 -3.62
N MET A 156 10.34 -6.11 -3.62
CA MET A 156 10.41 -4.74 -3.14
C MET A 156 9.59 -4.58 -1.87
N PHE A 157 10.19 -4.04 -0.82
CA PHE A 157 9.54 -3.84 0.47
C PHE A 157 9.51 -2.38 0.88
N GLN A 158 8.43 -1.99 1.52
CA GLN A 158 8.31 -0.73 2.24
C GLN A 158 8.05 -1.04 3.72
N ILE A 159 9.00 -0.70 4.60
CA ILE A 159 8.83 -0.84 6.04
C ILE A 159 8.13 0.41 6.56
N CYS A 160 6.88 0.25 6.98
CA CYS A 160 6.01 1.32 7.47
C CYS A 160 5.96 1.28 9.00
N LEU A 161 6.51 2.30 9.65
CA LEU A 161 6.62 2.36 11.11
C LEU A 161 5.68 3.42 11.69
N GLY A 162 5.17 3.17 12.90
CA GLY A 162 4.42 4.18 13.66
C GLY A 162 2.91 4.20 13.42
N ILE A 163 2.36 3.28 12.65
CA ILE A 163 0.91 3.03 12.70
C ILE A 163 0.58 2.58 14.14
N PRO A 164 -0.46 3.15 14.77
CA PRO A 164 -0.89 2.71 16.09
C PRO A 164 -1.07 1.18 16.13
N TRP A 165 -0.39 0.54 17.10
CA TRP A 165 -0.41 -0.91 17.35
C TRP A 165 0.33 -1.78 16.31
N GLY A 166 0.98 -1.16 15.31
CA GLY A 166 2.02 -1.78 14.50
C GLY A 166 3.42 -1.62 15.13
N ALA A 167 4.47 -1.84 14.35
CA ALA A 167 5.85 -1.60 14.79
C ALA A 167 6.09 -0.10 15.07
N GLU A 168 6.75 0.19 16.20
CA GLU A 168 7.06 1.58 16.58
C GLU A 168 8.04 2.24 15.61
N GLN A 169 7.92 3.56 15.43
CA GLN A 169 8.85 4.36 14.62
C GLN A 169 10.19 4.58 15.36
N THR A 170 10.91 3.51 15.58
CA THR A 170 12.26 3.52 16.19
C THR A 170 13.27 2.90 15.24
N VAL A 171 14.53 3.30 15.41
CA VAL A 171 15.65 2.72 14.65
C VAL A 171 15.79 1.22 14.94
N ASP A 172 15.51 0.80 16.17
CA ASP A 172 15.62 -0.60 16.55
C ASP A 172 14.51 -1.45 15.89
N SER A 173 13.25 -0.97 15.87
CA SER A 173 12.17 -1.62 15.13
C SER A 173 12.51 -1.74 13.63
N MET A 174 13.00 -0.66 13.03
CA MET A 174 13.41 -0.66 11.63
C MET A 174 14.51 -1.70 11.35
N LYS A 175 15.55 -1.76 12.19
CA LYS A 175 16.64 -2.75 12.04
C LYS A 175 16.14 -4.18 12.13
N VAL A 176 15.30 -4.48 13.14
CA VAL A 176 14.74 -5.83 13.32
C VAL A 176 13.92 -6.23 12.08
N MET A 177 13.03 -5.36 11.61
CA MET A 177 12.23 -5.64 10.41
C MET A 177 13.10 -5.80 9.17
N LYS A 178 14.07 -4.92 8.97
CA LYS A 178 15.03 -4.97 7.85
C LYS A 178 15.83 -6.29 7.85
N ASP A 179 16.28 -6.76 9.00
CA ASP A 179 17.06 -7.98 9.10
C ASP A 179 16.25 -9.26 8.80
N GLU A 180 14.91 -9.17 8.86
CA GLU A 180 13.99 -10.25 8.46
C GLU A 180 13.69 -10.26 6.95
N LEU A 181 14.05 -9.24 6.18
CA LEU A 181 13.81 -9.20 4.74
C LEU A 181 14.69 -10.22 3.99
N PRO A 182 14.27 -10.70 2.81
CA PRO A 182 15.14 -11.44 1.90
C PRO A 182 16.39 -10.64 1.57
N THR A 183 17.54 -11.31 1.46
CA THR A 183 18.85 -10.67 1.22
C THR A 183 18.95 -9.94 -0.11
N ASN A 184 18.14 -10.33 -1.09
CA ASN A 184 18.06 -9.70 -2.42
C ASN A 184 16.93 -8.66 -2.53
N ALA A 185 16.24 -8.35 -1.43
CA ALA A 185 15.14 -7.37 -1.45
C ALA A 185 15.67 -5.95 -1.67
N SER A 186 14.98 -5.21 -2.54
CA SER A 186 15.03 -3.74 -2.51
C SER A 186 14.10 -3.27 -1.40
N TRP A 187 14.49 -2.28 -0.62
CA TRP A 187 13.65 -1.80 0.46
C TRP A 187 13.84 -0.32 0.76
N ALA A 188 12.77 0.27 1.29
CA ALA A 188 12.77 1.60 1.88
C ALA A 188 12.02 1.55 3.22
N SER A 189 12.11 2.62 4.01
CA SER A 189 11.40 2.74 5.28
C SER A 189 11.00 4.18 5.53
N PHE A 190 9.84 4.35 6.17
CA PHE A 190 9.40 5.66 6.67
C PHE A 190 8.68 5.52 8.01
N GLY A 191 8.61 6.62 8.76
CA GLY A 191 7.81 6.73 9.97
C GLY A 191 6.52 7.49 9.71
N ILE A 192 5.42 7.08 10.32
CA ILE A 192 4.13 7.74 10.26
C ILE A 192 3.95 8.59 11.51
N GLY A 193 3.42 9.80 11.36
CA GLY A 193 3.17 10.72 12.46
C GLY A 193 4.28 11.75 12.67
N ARG A 194 4.44 12.21 13.93
CA ARG A 194 5.33 13.35 14.25
C ARG A 194 6.82 13.03 14.31
N MET A 195 7.19 11.76 14.20
CA MET A 195 8.57 11.27 14.34
C MET A 195 9.18 10.85 13.01
N GLN A 196 8.72 11.45 11.92
CA GLN A 196 9.28 11.23 10.58
C GLN A 196 10.71 11.69 10.48
#